data_9662d83f6e6c6ba5b3bbe27cc9c969da
#
_entry.id   9662d83f6e6c6ba5b3bbe27cc9c969da
#
_cell.length_a   1.000
_cell.length_b   1.000
_cell.length_c   1.000
_cell.angle_alpha   90.00
_cell.angle_beta   90.00
_cell.angle_gamma   90.00
#
_symmetry.space_group_name_H-M   'P 1'
#
loop_
_entity.id
_entity.type
_entity.pdbx_description
1 polymer ?
#
loop_
_entity_poly.entity_id
_entity_poly.type
_entity_poly.pdbx_seq_one_letter_code
_entity_poly.pdbx_strand_id
1 'polypeptide(L)'
;IVDLLTEQADAVVRFQGGHNAGHTLVIGGQKTVLHLIPSGVLRAGVQCLIGNGVVLSPEALLKEIDTLEDSGVPVQDRLKISAACPLILPYHVALDQAREARRGENKIGTTGRGIGPCYEDKAARRALRLGDLRDPARFGSALEEVLDYHNHVLAHYYGVDTLEFSAVLDEALAHGERLMPMMADVTSLLHEYRKTQARLLFEGAQGSLLDLSLIHISEPTRQ
;
A
#
# COMPACT_ATOMS: atom_id res chain seq x y z
N ILE A 1 -14.98 -9.87 -13.75
CA ILE A 1 -13.87 -10.71 -14.29
C ILE A 1 -12.96 -11.15 -13.15
N VAL A 2 -12.44 -10.26 -12.32
CA VAL A 2 -11.54 -10.60 -11.20
C VAL A 2 -12.18 -11.63 -10.28
N ASP A 3 -13.44 -11.43 -9.88
CA ASP A 3 -14.16 -12.34 -9.00
C ASP A 3 -14.28 -13.78 -9.58
N LEU A 4 -14.58 -13.89 -10.86
CA LEU A 4 -14.64 -15.19 -11.56
C LEU A 4 -13.28 -15.90 -11.63
N LEU A 5 -12.20 -15.14 -11.83
CA LEU A 5 -10.85 -15.69 -11.88
C LEU A 5 -10.38 -16.10 -10.46
N THR A 6 -10.81 -15.38 -9.45
CA THR A 6 -10.47 -15.65 -8.05
C THR A 6 -11.02 -16.99 -7.58
N GLU A 7 -12.17 -17.46 -8.10
CA GLU A 7 -12.73 -18.78 -7.77
C GLU A 7 -11.80 -19.95 -8.15
N GLN A 8 -10.92 -19.73 -9.11
CA GLN A 8 -10.00 -20.75 -9.60
C GLN A 8 -8.57 -20.55 -9.06
N ALA A 9 -8.32 -19.48 -8.32
CA ALA A 9 -6.99 -19.14 -7.82
C ALA A 9 -6.71 -19.80 -6.47
N ASP A 10 -5.49 -20.26 -6.26
CA ASP A 10 -4.99 -20.72 -4.97
C ASP A 10 -4.47 -19.52 -4.15
N ALA A 11 -3.97 -18.47 -4.85
CA ALA A 11 -3.63 -17.20 -4.22
C ALA A 11 -3.85 -16.01 -5.16
N VAL A 12 -4.17 -14.85 -4.57
CA VAL A 12 -4.29 -13.55 -5.25
C VAL A 12 -3.20 -12.61 -4.77
N VAL A 13 -2.46 -12.01 -5.71
CA VAL A 13 -1.28 -11.20 -5.44
C VAL A 13 -1.51 -9.76 -5.89
N ARG A 14 -1.57 -8.83 -4.94
CA ARG A 14 -1.48 -7.41 -5.20
C ARG A 14 0.00 -7.05 -5.31
N PHE A 15 0.46 -6.66 -6.49
CA PHE A 15 1.90 -6.52 -6.74
C PHE A 15 2.37 -5.07 -6.85
N GLN A 16 1.47 -4.10 -7.04
CA GLN A 16 1.81 -2.68 -7.21
C GLN A 16 0.64 -1.75 -6.82
N GLY A 17 0.89 -0.43 -6.82
CA GLY A 17 -0.09 0.60 -6.46
C GLY A 17 -0.16 0.83 -4.95
N GLY A 18 -1.26 1.39 -4.52
CA GLY A 18 -1.58 1.65 -3.12
C GLY A 18 -3.09 1.64 -2.93
N HIS A 19 -3.58 2.40 -1.97
CA HIS A 19 -5.01 2.54 -1.67
C HIS A 19 -5.70 3.67 -2.46
N ASN A 20 -5.17 4.01 -3.64
CA ASN A 20 -5.66 5.10 -4.49
C ASN A 20 -7.02 4.81 -5.15
N ALA A 21 -7.30 3.56 -5.47
CA ALA A 21 -8.55 3.15 -6.10
C ALA A 21 -9.18 2.00 -5.30
N GLY A 22 -10.49 2.11 -5.08
CA GLY A 22 -11.28 1.00 -4.57
C GLY A 22 -11.89 0.20 -5.70
N HIS A 23 -11.92 -1.12 -5.56
CA HIS A 23 -12.70 -1.99 -6.42
C HIS A 23 -13.87 -2.60 -5.65
N THR A 24 -15.01 -2.62 -6.27
CA THR A 24 -16.23 -3.12 -5.66
C THR A 24 -16.51 -4.55 -6.12
N LEU A 25 -16.67 -5.43 -5.17
CA LEU A 25 -17.13 -6.81 -5.39
C LEU A 25 -18.56 -6.97 -4.89
N VAL A 26 -19.33 -7.77 -5.58
CA VAL A 26 -20.70 -8.15 -5.14
C VAL A 26 -20.76 -9.67 -5.11
N ILE A 27 -20.77 -10.23 -3.91
CA ILE A 27 -20.81 -11.69 -3.67
C ILE A 27 -22.04 -12.00 -2.84
N GLY A 28 -22.88 -12.89 -3.32
CA GLY A 28 -24.11 -13.26 -2.61
C GLY A 28 -25.08 -12.09 -2.34
N GLY A 29 -25.02 -11.03 -3.15
CA GLY A 29 -25.81 -9.81 -2.97
C GLY A 29 -25.17 -8.79 -1.99
N GLN A 30 -24.09 -9.15 -1.31
CA GLN A 30 -23.34 -8.26 -0.42
C GLN A 30 -22.29 -7.49 -1.22
N LYS A 31 -22.30 -6.16 -1.08
CA LYS A 31 -21.33 -5.26 -1.71
C LYS A 31 -20.17 -4.99 -0.75
N THR A 32 -18.96 -5.30 -1.19
CA THR A 32 -17.72 -5.03 -0.46
C THR A 32 -16.78 -4.18 -1.32
N VAL A 33 -16.18 -3.16 -0.72
CA VAL A 33 -15.19 -2.30 -1.39
C VAL A 33 -13.82 -2.61 -0.80
N LEU A 34 -12.89 -3.01 -1.66
CA LEU A 34 -11.51 -3.29 -1.28
C LEU A 34 -10.57 -2.24 -1.90
N HIS A 35 -9.50 -1.89 -1.19
CA HIS A 35 -8.50 -0.92 -1.63
C HIS A 35 -7.09 -1.51 -1.71
N LEU A 36 -6.62 -2.12 -0.62
CA LEU A 36 -5.28 -2.73 -0.51
C LEU A 36 -5.35 -4.24 -0.47
N ILE A 37 -6.36 -4.79 0.19
CA ILE A 37 -6.50 -6.23 0.35
C ILE A 37 -6.89 -6.87 -0.99
N PRO A 38 -6.18 -7.93 -1.41
CA PRO A 38 -6.54 -8.64 -2.64
C PRO A 38 -7.95 -9.23 -2.61
N SER A 39 -8.62 -9.26 -3.77
CA SER A 39 -10.00 -9.72 -3.92
C SER A 39 -10.25 -11.16 -3.43
N GLY A 40 -9.20 -11.99 -3.39
CA GLY A 40 -9.24 -13.35 -2.88
C GLY A 40 -9.67 -13.49 -1.41
N VAL A 41 -9.57 -12.42 -0.62
CA VAL A 41 -9.95 -12.44 0.80
C VAL A 41 -11.41 -12.83 1.05
N LEU A 42 -12.29 -12.56 0.09
CA LEU A 42 -13.71 -12.90 0.17
C LEU A 42 -14.01 -14.37 -0.19
N ARG A 43 -13.01 -15.13 -0.63
CA ARG A 43 -13.15 -16.54 -1.01
C ARG A 43 -12.43 -17.45 -0.01
N ALA A 44 -13.17 -18.41 0.55
CA ALA A 44 -12.58 -19.39 1.46
C ALA A 44 -11.47 -20.18 0.76
N GLY A 45 -10.35 -20.39 1.46
CA GLY A 45 -9.21 -21.17 0.96
C GLY A 45 -8.26 -20.43 0.03
N VAL A 46 -8.57 -19.19 -0.40
CA VAL A 46 -7.68 -18.37 -1.25
C VAL A 46 -6.73 -17.56 -0.37
N GLN A 47 -5.43 -17.68 -0.60
CA GLN A 47 -4.43 -16.85 0.07
C GLN A 47 -4.32 -15.47 -0.58
N CYS A 48 -4.07 -14.45 0.22
CA CYS A 48 -3.92 -13.06 -0.21
C CYS A 48 -2.52 -12.57 0.06
N LEU A 49 -1.83 -12.10 -0.97
CA LEU A 49 -0.46 -11.64 -0.86
C LEU A 49 -0.36 -10.16 -1.27
N ILE A 50 0.25 -9.34 -0.42
CA ILE A 50 0.65 -7.97 -0.77
C ILE A 50 2.15 -7.99 -1.04
N GLY A 51 2.53 -7.76 -2.29
CA GLY A 51 3.91 -7.79 -2.77
C GLY A 51 4.65 -6.48 -2.54
N ASN A 52 5.97 -6.52 -2.65
CA ASN A 52 6.90 -5.42 -2.39
C ASN A 52 6.79 -4.21 -3.36
N GLY A 53 6.00 -4.32 -4.41
CA GLY A 53 5.68 -3.21 -5.31
C GLY A 53 4.60 -2.29 -4.78
N VAL A 54 3.80 -2.74 -3.81
CA VAL A 54 2.75 -1.94 -3.18
C VAL A 54 3.36 -0.92 -2.22
N VAL A 55 2.91 0.34 -2.29
CA VAL A 55 3.15 1.34 -1.25
C VAL A 55 2.01 1.26 -0.24
N LEU A 56 2.35 0.89 0.98
CA LEU A 56 1.42 0.44 2.00
C LEU A 56 1.08 1.58 2.97
N SER A 57 -0.19 1.98 3.04
CA SER A 57 -0.69 2.79 4.14
C SER A 57 -1.11 1.86 5.27
N PRO A 58 -0.40 1.85 6.42
CA PRO A 58 -0.76 1.00 7.56
C PRO A 58 -2.16 1.30 8.08
N GLU A 59 -2.49 2.57 8.26
CA GLU A 59 -3.81 3.03 8.72
C GLU A 59 -4.94 2.52 7.81
N ALA A 60 -4.79 2.76 6.48
CA ALA A 60 -5.82 2.35 5.52
C ALA A 60 -5.99 0.83 5.48
N LEU A 61 -4.89 0.07 5.56
CA LEU A 61 -4.95 -1.39 5.58
C LEU A 61 -5.62 -1.92 6.84
N LEU A 62 -5.26 -1.40 8.02
CA LEU A 62 -5.85 -1.82 9.29
C LEU A 62 -7.35 -1.52 9.33
N LYS A 63 -7.77 -0.35 8.86
CA LYS A 63 -9.19 -0.02 8.75
C LYS A 63 -9.94 -0.97 7.81
N GLU A 64 -9.32 -1.38 6.72
CA GLU A 64 -9.92 -2.34 5.78
C GLU A 64 -10.00 -3.73 6.40
N ILE A 65 -8.96 -4.17 7.14
CA ILE A 65 -8.96 -5.42 7.91
C ILE A 65 -10.10 -5.42 8.93
N ASP A 66 -10.19 -4.40 9.77
CA ASP A 66 -11.21 -4.29 10.81
C ASP A 66 -12.63 -4.37 10.21
N THR A 67 -12.88 -3.63 9.13
CA THR A 67 -14.17 -3.65 8.42
C THR A 67 -14.55 -5.04 7.91
N LEU A 68 -13.59 -5.79 7.39
CA LEU A 68 -13.81 -7.13 6.86
C LEU A 68 -14.01 -8.15 7.98
N GLU A 69 -13.22 -8.08 9.05
CA GLU A 69 -13.33 -8.98 10.21
C GLU A 69 -14.64 -8.76 10.96
N ASP A 70 -15.09 -7.52 11.10
CA ASP A 70 -16.41 -7.20 11.66
C ASP A 70 -17.56 -7.78 10.82
N SER A 71 -17.34 -7.98 9.52
CA SER A 71 -18.29 -8.66 8.62
C SER A 71 -18.14 -10.18 8.58
N GLY A 72 -17.25 -10.75 9.41
CA GLY A 72 -17.02 -12.19 9.53
C GLY A 72 -16.03 -12.79 8.54
N VAL A 73 -15.24 -11.96 7.85
CA VAL A 73 -14.18 -12.42 6.94
C VAL A 73 -12.86 -12.55 7.70
N PRO A 74 -12.28 -13.76 7.85
CA PRO A 74 -11.03 -13.96 8.60
C PRO A 74 -9.81 -13.52 7.78
N VAL A 75 -9.51 -12.21 7.83
CA VAL A 75 -8.45 -11.60 7.00
C VAL A 75 -7.06 -12.02 7.47
N GLN A 76 -6.79 -11.96 8.77
CA GLN A 76 -5.44 -12.17 9.33
C GLN A 76 -4.90 -13.56 9.02
N ASP A 77 -5.75 -14.58 8.97
CA ASP A 77 -5.37 -15.96 8.65
C ASP A 77 -4.89 -16.12 7.20
N ARG A 78 -5.40 -15.29 6.30
CA ARG A 78 -5.22 -15.43 4.85
C ARG A 78 -4.35 -14.37 4.22
N LEU A 79 -4.09 -13.25 4.91
CA LEU A 79 -3.30 -12.16 4.38
C LEU A 79 -1.83 -12.30 4.76
N LYS A 80 -0.94 -12.21 3.75
CA LYS A 80 0.50 -12.10 3.94
C LYS A 80 1.02 -10.86 3.25
N ILE A 81 1.86 -10.10 3.96
CA ILE A 81 2.35 -8.79 3.53
C ILE A 81 3.87 -8.84 3.43
N SER A 82 4.42 -8.42 2.31
CA SER A 82 5.86 -8.36 2.13
C SER A 82 6.51 -7.39 3.11
N ALA A 83 7.52 -7.86 3.83
CA ALA A 83 8.35 -7.00 4.67
C ALA A 83 9.03 -5.85 3.89
N ALA A 84 9.17 -5.99 2.58
CA ALA A 84 9.79 -5.00 1.71
C ALA A 84 8.82 -3.94 1.16
N CYS A 85 7.54 -3.93 1.57
CA CYS A 85 6.60 -2.87 1.20
C CYS A 85 7.04 -1.53 1.79
N PRO A 86 7.22 -0.47 0.97
CA PRO A 86 7.39 0.89 1.49
C PRO A 86 6.14 1.35 2.22
N LEU A 87 6.33 2.05 3.32
CA LEU A 87 5.24 2.59 4.13
C LEU A 87 4.87 4.00 3.66
N ILE A 88 3.59 4.23 3.45
CA ILE A 88 3.05 5.59 3.35
C ILE A 88 2.89 6.10 4.77
N LEU A 89 3.68 7.11 5.12
CA LEU A 89 3.68 7.78 6.41
C LEU A 89 3.06 9.17 6.29
N PRO A 90 2.67 9.84 7.38
CA PRO A 90 1.96 11.12 7.36
C PRO A 90 2.63 12.21 6.51
N TYR A 91 3.95 12.28 6.46
CA TYR A 91 4.67 13.25 5.64
C TYR A 91 4.49 13.03 4.13
N HIS A 92 4.25 11.81 3.66
CA HIS A 92 3.92 11.56 2.25
C HIS A 92 2.57 12.17 1.88
N VAL A 93 1.60 12.05 2.79
CA VAL A 93 0.26 12.64 2.61
C VAL A 93 0.35 14.16 2.60
N ALA A 94 1.08 14.74 3.56
CA ALA A 94 1.30 16.18 3.63
C ALA A 94 1.98 16.72 2.35
N LEU A 95 2.99 16.03 1.84
CA LEU A 95 3.68 16.40 0.58
C LEU A 95 2.75 16.33 -0.62
N ASP A 96 1.94 15.29 -0.75
CA ASP A 96 1.00 15.12 -1.86
C ASP A 96 -0.03 16.26 -1.88
N GLN A 97 -0.59 16.57 -0.72
CA GLN A 97 -1.55 17.68 -0.55
C GLN A 97 -0.90 19.05 -0.82
N ALA A 98 0.31 19.30 -0.30
CA ALA A 98 1.03 20.55 -0.51
C ALA A 98 1.39 20.78 -1.99
N ARG A 99 1.78 19.70 -2.70
CA ARG A 99 2.05 19.74 -4.15
C ARG A 99 0.82 20.12 -4.95
N GLU A 100 -0.30 19.48 -4.69
CA GLU A 100 -1.55 19.77 -5.37
C GLU A 100 -2.04 21.19 -5.05
N ALA A 101 -1.96 21.63 -3.78
CA ALA A 101 -2.31 22.99 -3.40
C ALA A 101 -1.48 24.05 -4.13
N ARG A 102 -0.14 23.85 -4.22
CA ARG A 102 0.77 24.79 -4.89
C ARG A 102 0.53 24.89 -6.40
N ARG A 103 0.06 23.81 -7.04
CA ARG A 103 -0.22 23.80 -8.49
C ARG A 103 -1.47 24.57 -8.88
N GLY A 104 -2.39 24.87 -7.94
CA GLY A 104 -3.59 25.64 -8.20
C GLY A 104 -4.43 25.05 -9.33
N GLU A 105 -4.61 25.78 -10.43
CA GLU A 105 -5.37 25.33 -11.60
C GLU A 105 -4.68 24.21 -12.40
N ASN A 106 -3.36 24.05 -12.25
CA ASN A 106 -2.57 23.01 -12.93
C ASN A 106 -2.45 21.72 -12.11
N LYS A 107 -3.42 21.43 -11.24
CA LYS A 107 -3.45 20.20 -10.45
C LYS A 107 -3.40 18.96 -11.34
N ILE A 108 -2.64 17.94 -10.90
CA ILE A 108 -2.66 16.62 -11.54
C ILE A 108 -3.98 15.91 -11.22
N GLY A 109 -4.61 16.24 -10.09
CA GLY A 109 -5.78 15.56 -9.58
C GLY A 109 -5.41 14.25 -8.90
N THR A 110 -4.35 14.27 -8.08
CA THR A 110 -3.98 13.12 -7.24
C THR A 110 -5.06 12.85 -6.20
N THR A 111 -5.02 11.67 -5.60
CA THR A 111 -5.95 11.34 -4.51
C THR A 111 -5.57 11.98 -3.18
N GLY A 112 -4.42 12.68 -3.10
CA GLY A 112 -3.89 13.28 -1.86
C GLY A 112 -3.51 12.28 -0.79
N ARG A 113 -3.26 11.03 -1.16
CA ARG A 113 -3.01 9.91 -0.24
C ARG A 113 -1.54 9.55 -0.07
N GLY A 114 -0.63 10.36 -0.59
CA GLY A 114 0.81 10.19 -0.43
C GLY A 114 1.45 9.08 -1.26
N ILE A 115 0.73 8.51 -2.22
CA ILE A 115 1.21 7.38 -3.04
C ILE A 115 2.41 7.78 -3.89
N GLY A 116 2.31 8.89 -4.62
CA GLY A 116 3.41 9.42 -5.45
C GLY A 116 4.67 9.72 -4.63
N PRO A 117 4.60 10.53 -3.57
CA PRO A 117 5.74 10.80 -2.69
C PRO A 117 6.38 9.53 -2.10
N CYS A 118 5.59 8.53 -1.73
CA CYS A 118 6.14 7.26 -1.22
C CYS A 118 6.91 6.48 -2.31
N TYR A 119 6.43 6.48 -3.56
CA TYR A 119 7.19 5.92 -4.67
C TYR A 119 8.47 6.70 -4.98
N GLU A 120 8.46 8.02 -4.82
CA GLU A 120 9.67 8.84 -4.94
C GLU A 120 10.70 8.43 -3.88
N ASP A 121 10.29 8.25 -2.64
CA ASP A 121 11.18 7.80 -1.57
C ASP A 121 11.72 6.40 -1.81
N LYS A 122 10.88 5.50 -2.34
CA LYS A 122 11.32 4.17 -2.78
C LYS A 122 12.41 4.25 -3.84
N ALA A 123 12.22 5.08 -4.87
CA ALA A 123 13.19 5.27 -5.95
C ALA A 123 14.47 5.97 -5.45
N ALA A 124 14.34 6.94 -4.55
CA ALA A 124 15.44 7.64 -3.89
C ALA A 124 16.16 6.80 -2.82
N ARG A 125 15.69 5.58 -2.52
CA ARG A 125 16.25 4.64 -1.54
C ARG A 125 16.21 5.13 -0.09
N ARG A 126 15.27 6.02 0.25
CA ARG A 126 15.04 6.51 1.63
C ARG A 126 13.70 6.05 2.21
N ALA A 127 12.91 5.28 1.45
CA ALA A 127 11.64 4.77 1.95
C ALA A 127 11.83 3.82 3.13
N LEU A 128 11.10 4.06 4.20
CA LEU A 128 10.94 3.13 5.31
C LEU A 128 9.99 2.01 4.91
N ARG A 129 10.30 0.79 5.33
CA ARG A 129 9.57 -0.42 4.92
C ARG A 129 8.88 -1.07 6.10
N LEU A 130 7.88 -1.88 5.83
CA LEU A 130 7.18 -2.62 6.87
C LEU A 130 8.15 -3.47 7.72
N GLY A 131 9.14 -4.09 7.11
CA GLY A 131 10.14 -4.90 7.80
C GLY A 131 11.05 -4.14 8.75
N ASP A 132 11.23 -2.84 8.54
CA ASP A 132 12.08 -2.00 9.39
C ASP A 132 11.45 -1.79 10.79
N LEU A 133 10.12 -1.90 10.90
CA LEU A 133 9.40 -1.83 12.19
C LEU A 133 9.75 -2.97 13.17
N ARG A 134 10.46 -4.02 12.72
CA ARG A 134 10.96 -5.08 13.61
C ARG A 134 12.02 -4.59 14.60
N ASP A 135 12.70 -3.51 14.25
CA ASP A 135 13.70 -2.85 15.10
C ASP A 135 13.27 -1.38 15.32
N PRO A 136 12.51 -1.09 16.37
CA PRO A 136 12.01 0.25 16.66
C PRO A 136 13.10 1.32 16.79
N ALA A 137 14.26 0.96 17.34
CA ALA A 137 15.36 1.92 17.51
C ALA A 137 15.96 2.31 16.14
N ARG A 138 16.21 1.32 15.28
CA ARG A 138 16.71 1.56 13.93
C ARG A 138 15.67 2.27 13.06
N PHE A 139 14.41 1.89 13.19
CA PHE A 139 13.31 2.57 12.48
C PHE A 139 13.22 4.03 12.90
N GLY A 140 13.29 4.33 14.21
CA GLY A 140 13.25 5.69 14.75
C GLY A 140 14.40 6.55 14.20
N SER A 141 15.63 6.04 14.20
CA SER A 141 16.79 6.78 13.66
C SER A 141 16.65 7.06 12.16
N ALA A 142 16.17 6.11 11.39
CA ALA A 142 15.94 6.29 9.97
C ALA A 142 14.77 7.24 9.68
N LEU A 143 13.71 7.17 10.51
CA LEU A 143 12.58 8.10 10.42
C LEU A 143 13.01 9.54 10.72
N GLU A 144 13.86 9.76 11.74
CA GLU A 144 14.34 11.09 12.09
C GLU A 144 15.04 11.77 10.91
N GLU A 145 15.96 11.05 10.25
CA GLU A 145 16.67 11.55 9.06
C GLU A 145 15.71 11.91 7.91
N VAL A 146 14.78 11.01 7.60
CA VAL A 146 13.84 11.19 6.48
C VAL A 146 12.83 12.28 6.79
N LEU A 147 12.35 12.36 8.03
CA LEU A 147 11.37 13.34 8.46
C LEU A 147 11.98 14.76 8.50
N ASP A 148 13.24 14.91 8.94
CA ASP A 148 13.96 16.19 8.88
C ASP A 148 13.99 16.74 7.44
N TYR A 149 14.37 15.90 6.48
CA TYR A 149 14.36 16.25 5.06
C TYR A 149 12.96 16.68 4.58
N HIS A 150 11.92 15.90 4.87
CA HIS A 150 10.57 16.21 4.41
C HIS A 150 9.97 17.43 5.11
N ASN A 151 10.23 17.61 6.41
CA ASN A 151 9.83 18.79 7.15
C ASN A 151 10.49 20.07 6.62
N HIS A 152 11.78 19.97 6.24
CA HIS A 152 12.44 21.09 5.56
C HIS A 152 11.74 21.47 4.25
N VAL A 153 11.36 20.48 3.44
CA VAL A 153 10.62 20.70 2.18
C VAL A 153 9.23 21.27 2.44
N LEU A 154 8.50 20.74 3.41
CA LEU A 154 7.16 21.23 3.78
C LEU A 154 7.22 22.69 4.23
N ALA A 155 8.10 23.03 5.16
CA ALA A 155 8.21 24.36 5.73
C ALA A 155 8.76 25.38 4.72
N HIS A 156 9.91 25.09 4.09
CA HIS A 156 10.65 26.10 3.32
C HIS A 156 10.28 26.15 1.84
N TYR A 157 9.86 25.02 1.26
CA TYR A 157 9.47 24.99 -0.14
C TYR A 157 7.96 25.17 -0.35
N TYR A 158 7.14 24.52 0.50
CA TYR A 158 5.69 24.59 0.39
C TYR A 158 5.06 25.62 1.33
N GLY A 159 5.73 26.01 2.43
CA GLY A 159 5.21 26.96 3.42
C GLY A 159 4.02 26.40 4.21
N VAL A 160 4.04 25.11 4.49
CA VAL A 160 3.02 24.41 5.26
C VAL A 160 3.61 23.86 6.57
N ASP A 161 2.74 23.43 7.48
CA ASP A 161 3.15 22.90 8.78
C ASP A 161 4.00 21.64 8.65
N THR A 162 4.93 21.49 9.59
CA THR A 162 5.76 20.31 9.76
C THR A 162 5.07 19.27 10.63
N LEU A 163 5.63 18.04 10.63
CA LEU A 163 5.13 16.93 11.43
C LEU A 163 6.06 16.66 12.62
N GLU A 164 5.45 16.35 13.76
CA GLU A 164 6.19 15.99 14.97
C GLU A 164 6.70 14.55 14.90
N PHE A 165 8.00 14.39 15.18
CA PHE A 165 8.67 13.08 15.11
C PHE A 165 8.02 12.03 16.00
N SER A 166 7.76 12.38 17.27
CA SER A 166 7.17 11.43 18.21
C SER A 166 5.79 10.93 17.76
N ALA A 167 4.95 11.82 17.24
CA ALA A 167 3.63 11.44 16.75
C ALA A 167 3.70 10.47 15.57
N VAL A 168 4.58 10.73 14.59
CA VAL A 168 4.77 9.85 13.43
C VAL A 168 5.37 8.50 13.85
N LEU A 169 6.33 8.50 14.80
CA LEU A 169 6.95 7.28 15.30
C LEU A 169 5.95 6.40 16.05
N ASP A 170 5.25 6.99 17.02
CA ASP A 170 4.30 6.26 17.88
C ASP A 170 3.18 5.64 17.03
N GLU A 171 2.63 6.39 16.08
CA GLU A 171 1.64 5.89 15.13
C GLU A 171 2.17 4.73 14.29
N ALA A 172 3.37 4.87 13.73
CA ALA A 172 3.98 3.83 12.90
C ALA A 172 4.25 2.54 13.68
N LEU A 173 4.74 2.65 14.91
CA LEU A 173 5.00 1.50 15.79
C LEU A 173 3.71 0.80 16.20
N ALA A 174 2.69 1.55 16.60
CA ALA A 174 1.38 0.99 16.96
C ALA A 174 0.73 0.23 15.79
N HIS A 175 0.79 0.79 14.59
CA HIS A 175 0.33 0.11 13.39
C HIS A 175 1.18 -1.13 13.07
N GLY A 176 2.51 -1.03 13.29
CA GLY A 176 3.46 -2.12 13.08
C GLY A 176 3.13 -3.34 13.93
N GLU A 177 2.84 -3.16 15.21
CA GLU A 177 2.48 -4.26 16.12
C GLU A 177 1.31 -5.09 15.58
N ARG A 178 0.30 -4.46 15.01
CA ARG A 178 -0.86 -5.13 14.45
C ARG A 178 -0.56 -5.82 13.11
N LEU A 179 0.35 -5.28 12.30
CA LEU A 179 0.69 -5.81 10.98
C LEU A 179 1.77 -6.89 10.99
N MET A 180 2.63 -6.90 12.01
CA MET A 180 3.73 -7.87 12.13
C MET A 180 3.32 -9.34 12.02
N PRO A 181 2.20 -9.81 12.60
CA PRO A 181 1.78 -11.20 12.47
C PRO A 181 1.49 -11.65 11.02
N MET A 182 1.13 -10.69 10.16
CA MET A 182 0.84 -10.94 8.75
C MET A 182 2.08 -10.77 7.86
N MET A 183 3.19 -10.28 8.40
CA MET A 183 4.42 -10.05 7.64
C MET A 183 5.07 -11.36 7.21
N ALA A 184 5.44 -11.47 5.93
CA ALA A 184 6.04 -12.65 5.37
C ALA A 184 7.08 -12.33 4.29
N ASP A 185 7.92 -13.32 3.96
CA ASP A 185 8.71 -13.31 2.74
C ASP A 185 7.85 -13.74 1.56
N VAL A 186 7.15 -12.77 0.98
CA VAL A 186 6.24 -13.02 -0.16
C VAL A 186 7.02 -13.55 -1.38
N THR A 187 8.29 -13.20 -1.55
CA THR A 187 9.10 -13.71 -2.66
C THR A 187 9.30 -15.21 -2.53
N SER A 188 9.67 -15.67 -1.35
CA SER A 188 9.82 -17.11 -1.08
C SER A 188 8.48 -17.84 -1.20
N LEU A 189 7.37 -17.26 -0.70
CA LEU A 189 6.05 -17.85 -0.89
C LEU A 189 5.66 -18.00 -2.36
N LEU A 190 5.91 -16.99 -3.19
CA LEU A 190 5.66 -17.07 -4.63
C LEU A 190 6.51 -18.15 -5.31
N HIS A 191 7.76 -18.34 -4.86
CA HIS A 191 8.59 -19.42 -5.33
C HIS A 191 8.04 -20.81 -4.97
N GLU A 192 7.53 -20.98 -3.75
CA GLU A 192 6.89 -22.25 -3.32
C GLU A 192 5.62 -22.52 -4.14
N TYR A 193 4.75 -21.52 -4.31
CA TYR A 193 3.57 -21.65 -5.17
C TYR A 193 3.93 -22.05 -6.61
N ARG A 194 4.99 -21.47 -7.16
CA ARG A 194 5.48 -21.85 -8.49
C ARG A 194 5.93 -23.33 -8.54
N LYS A 195 6.65 -23.82 -7.53
CA LYS A 195 7.10 -25.21 -7.46
C LYS A 195 5.93 -26.20 -7.37
N THR A 196 4.89 -25.84 -6.66
CA THR A 196 3.67 -26.64 -6.51
C THR A 196 2.67 -26.45 -7.65
N GLN A 197 3.03 -25.64 -8.67
CA GLN A 197 2.15 -25.31 -9.80
C GLN A 197 0.79 -24.71 -9.38
N ALA A 198 0.77 -23.98 -8.27
CA ALA A 198 -0.42 -23.28 -7.79
C ALA A 198 -0.87 -22.21 -8.79
N ARG A 199 -2.16 -22.00 -8.87
CA ARG A 199 -2.79 -20.99 -9.74
C ARG A 199 -2.75 -19.63 -9.04
N LEU A 200 -1.93 -18.74 -9.55
CA LEU A 200 -1.76 -17.39 -9.02
C LEU A 200 -2.50 -16.38 -9.90
N LEU A 201 -3.29 -15.53 -9.26
CA LEU A 201 -3.91 -14.37 -9.89
C LEU A 201 -3.16 -13.10 -9.46
N PHE A 202 -2.56 -12.39 -10.41
CA PHE A 202 -1.92 -11.10 -10.15
C PHE A 202 -2.93 -9.98 -10.41
N GLU A 203 -3.23 -9.23 -9.35
CA GLU A 203 -4.20 -8.14 -9.35
C GLU A 203 -3.49 -6.78 -9.36
N GLY A 204 -3.65 -6.02 -10.45
CA GLY A 204 -3.14 -4.65 -10.54
C GLY A 204 -4.04 -3.64 -9.82
N ALA A 205 -3.48 -2.48 -9.46
CA ALA A 205 -4.19 -1.44 -8.71
C ALA A 205 -4.98 -0.48 -9.59
N GLN A 206 -4.54 -0.28 -10.81
CA GLN A 206 -5.09 0.71 -11.75
C GLN A 206 -5.19 0.11 -13.16
N GLY A 207 -5.80 0.89 -14.09
CA GLY A 207 -5.81 0.52 -15.50
C GLY A 207 -4.40 0.41 -16.08
N SER A 208 -4.22 -0.45 -17.08
CA SER A 208 -2.90 -0.78 -17.65
C SER A 208 -2.14 0.46 -18.15
N LEU A 209 -2.83 1.46 -18.68
CA LEU A 209 -2.23 2.71 -19.18
C LEU A 209 -1.78 3.67 -18.07
N LEU A 210 -2.13 3.39 -16.82
CA LEU A 210 -1.71 4.15 -15.64
C LEU A 210 -0.67 3.40 -14.81
N ASP A 211 -0.30 2.19 -15.22
CA ASP A 211 0.74 1.41 -14.55
C ASP A 211 2.11 2.03 -14.82
N LEU A 212 2.86 2.30 -13.76
CA LEU A 212 4.19 2.92 -13.85
C LEU A 212 5.18 2.08 -14.66
N SER A 213 4.99 0.78 -14.73
CA SER A 213 5.82 -0.12 -15.55
C SER A 213 5.52 0.02 -17.05
N LEU A 214 4.35 0.53 -17.41
CA LEU A 214 3.88 0.66 -18.78
C LEU A 214 3.82 2.10 -19.26
N ILE A 215 3.94 3.09 -18.38
CA ILE A 215 3.79 4.52 -18.71
C ILE A 215 4.78 5.01 -19.77
N HIS A 216 5.90 4.34 -19.91
CA HIS A 216 6.90 4.64 -20.96
C HIS A 216 6.59 3.97 -22.31
N ILE A 217 5.65 3.03 -22.34
CA ILE A 217 5.25 2.29 -23.53
C ILE A 217 3.99 2.88 -24.14
N SER A 218 3.11 3.43 -23.29
CA SER A 218 1.86 4.05 -23.70
C SER A 218 1.76 5.45 -23.10
N GLU A 219 1.65 6.49 -23.92
CA GLU A 219 1.32 7.81 -23.42
C GLU A 219 -0.09 7.77 -22.80
N PRO A 220 -0.23 8.04 -21.48
CA PRO A 220 -1.54 8.11 -20.89
C PRO A 220 -2.23 9.39 -21.37
N THR A 221 -3.07 9.27 -22.37
CA THR A 221 -4.03 10.32 -22.68
C THR A 221 -5.06 10.36 -21.58
N ARG A 222 -4.87 11.25 -20.60
CA ARG A 222 -5.98 11.74 -19.80
C ARG A 222 -6.81 12.63 -20.70
N GLN A 223 -7.93 12.14 -21.16
CA GLN A 223 -9.03 12.96 -21.64
C GLN A 223 -9.91 13.35 -20.47
#